data_ffd048d952c6fd2dbf1e901c84e8d0b0
#
_entry.id   ffd048d952c6fd2dbf1e901c84e8d0b0
#
_cell.length_a   1.000
_cell.length_b   1.000
_cell.length_c   1.000
_cell.angle_alpha   90.00
_cell.angle_beta   90.00
_cell.angle_gamma   90.00
#
_symmetry.space_group_name_H-M   'P 1'
#
loop_
_entity.id
_entity.type
_entity.pdbx_description
1 polymer ?
#
loop_
_entity_poly.entity_id
_entity_poly.type
_entity_poly.pdbx_seq_one_letter_code
_entity_poly.pdbx_strand_id
1 'polypeptide(L)'
;MVAVAAKKRLTPIPEHCFPVTFRFQWYERNRRRDKDNVSAFGRKVVLDGLVQAGIMPNDNWNYVEGFRDEFYVDRDCPRVRIEVYTYAE
;
A
#
# COMPACT_ATOMS: atom_id res chain seq x y z
N MET A 1 -12.75 -4.73 2.99
CA MET A 1 -11.30 -4.54 3.24
C MET A 1 -10.52 -5.76 2.81
N VAL A 2 -9.43 -5.55 2.13
CA VAL A 2 -8.52 -6.62 1.75
C VAL A 2 -7.14 -6.29 2.28
N ALA A 3 -6.60 -7.17 3.11
CA ALA A 3 -5.25 -7.00 3.62
C ALA A 3 -4.28 -7.74 2.69
N VAL A 4 -3.22 -7.04 2.29
CA VAL A 4 -2.23 -7.57 1.36
C VAL A 4 -0.88 -7.57 2.04
N ALA A 5 -0.31 -8.74 2.26
CA ALA A 5 1.02 -8.88 2.81
C ALA A 5 2.02 -9.09 1.68
N ALA A 6 3.24 -8.53 1.84
CA ALA A 6 4.25 -8.53 0.77
C ALA A 6 4.60 -9.90 0.24
N LYS A 7 4.49 -10.95 1.06
CA LYS A 7 4.88 -12.30 0.67
C LYS A 7 3.72 -13.17 0.23
N LYS A 8 2.51 -12.66 0.24
CA LYS A 8 1.35 -13.46 -0.15
C LYS A 8 1.04 -13.24 -1.61
N ARG A 9 0.39 -14.25 -2.20
CA ARG A 9 -0.10 -14.12 -3.54
C ARG A 9 -1.16 -13.03 -3.58
N LEU A 10 -1.01 -12.11 -4.52
CA LEU A 10 -1.92 -11.00 -4.69
C LEU A 10 -2.93 -11.36 -5.78
N THR A 11 -4.19 -11.08 -5.48
CA THR A 11 -5.25 -11.22 -6.48
C THR A 11 -5.65 -9.84 -6.99
N PRO A 12 -6.03 -9.72 -8.26
CA PRO A 12 -6.51 -8.45 -8.79
C PRO A 12 -7.69 -7.92 -8.00
N ILE A 13 -7.70 -6.61 -7.80
CA ILE A 13 -8.83 -5.94 -7.15
C ILE A 13 -9.99 -5.91 -8.13
N PRO A 14 -11.19 -6.37 -7.74
CA PRO A 14 -12.34 -6.34 -8.65
C PRO A 14 -12.65 -4.93 -9.14
N GLU A 15 -13.06 -4.82 -10.40
CA GLU A 15 -13.32 -3.53 -11.05
C GLU A 15 -14.29 -2.67 -10.27
N HIS A 16 -15.35 -3.29 -9.74
CA HIS A 16 -16.39 -2.53 -9.01
C HIS A 16 -15.94 -1.97 -7.67
N CYS A 17 -14.75 -2.36 -7.20
CA CYS A 17 -14.22 -1.88 -5.92
C CYS A 17 -13.52 -0.54 -6.01
N PHE A 18 -13.19 -0.08 -7.22
CA PHE A 18 -12.47 1.18 -7.39
C PHE A 18 -13.40 2.39 -7.30
N PRO A 19 -12.90 3.54 -6.81
CA PRO A 19 -11.55 3.73 -6.29
C PRO A 19 -11.38 3.17 -4.87
N VAL A 20 -10.16 2.85 -4.51
CA VAL A 20 -9.83 2.27 -3.21
C VAL A 20 -8.95 3.20 -2.38
N THR A 21 -8.97 3.01 -1.07
CA THR A 21 -8.07 3.69 -0.14
C THR A 21 -7.04 2.69 0.34
N PHE A 22 -5.78 3.11 0.32
CA PHE A 22 -4.68 2.29 0.80
C PHE A 22 -4.29 2.71 2.21
N ARG A 23 -4.08 1.73 3.08
CA ARG A 23 -3.49 1.94 4.38
C ARG A 23 -2.13 1.28 4.36
N PHE A 24 -1.08 2.08 4.54
CA PHE A 24 0.28 1.59 4.59
C PHE A 24 0.77 1.62 6.03
N GLN A 25 1.29 0.50 6.48
CA GLN A 25 1.94 0.40 7.78
C GLN A 25 3.42 0.19 7.52
N TRP A 26 4.20 1.23 7.76
CA TRP A 26 5.63 1.26 7.49
C TRP A 26 6.38 0.82 8.73
N TYR A 27 6.98 -0.36 8.69
CA TYR A 27 7.79 -0.89 9.79
C TYR A 27 9.24 -0.67 9.44
N GLU A 28 9.87 0.33 10.06
CA GLU A 28 11.26 0.70 9.82
C GLU A 28 12.17 0.08 10.86
N ARG A 29 13.43 -0.15 10.49
CA ARG A 29 14.43 -0.71 11.40
C ARG A 29 14.70 0.23 12.59
N ASN A 30 14.66 1.54 12.32
CA ASN A 30 14.92 2.59 13.31
C ASN A 30 14.25 3.89 12.84
N ARG A 31 14.51 4.99 13.56
CA ARG A 31 13.90 6.28 13.29
C ARG A 31 14.81 7.24 12.51
N ARG A 32 15.80 6.74 11.80
CA ARG A 32 16.78 7.61 11.12
C ARG A 32 16.19 8.34 9.92
N ARG A 33 15.29 7.71 9.19
CA ARG A 33 14.66 8.33 8.03
C ARG A 33 13.42 9.08 8.46
N ASP A 34 13.20 10.25 7.85
CA ASP A 34 11.99 11.01 8.09
C ASP A 34 10.77 10.29 7.52
N LYS A 35 9.64 10.45 8.19
CA LYS A 35 8.41 9.75 7.81
C LYS A 35 7.96 10.06 6.40
N ASP A 36 8.04 11.33 5.99
CA ASP A 36 7.63 11.72 4.64
C ASP A 36 8.51 11.09 3.56
N ASN A 37 9.81 10.93 3.83
CA ASN A 37 10.71 10.25 2.89
C ASN A 37 10.36 8.77 2.76
N VAL A 38 10.06 8.12 3.89
CA VAL A 38 9.65 6.72 3.90
C VAL A 38 8.40 6.52 3.06
N SER A 39 7.33 7.28 3.37
CA SER A 39 6.06 7.08 2.71
C SER A 39 6.06 7.53 1.25
N ALA A 40 6.69 8.66 0.94
CA ALA A 40 6.68 9.16 -0.43
C ALA A 40 7.39 8.20 -1.39
N PHE A 41 8.61 7.76 -1.04
CA PHE A 41 9.36 6.85 -1.87
C PHE A 41 8.73 5.46 -1.89
N GLY A 42 8.42 4.92 -0.72
CA GLY A 42 7.86 3.57 -0.60
C GLY A 42 6.52 3.43 -1.26
N ARG A 43 5.65 4.43 -1.11
CA ARG A 43 4.33 4.43 -1.75
C ARG A 43 4.46 4.33 -3.27
N LYS A 44 5.36 5.10 -3.85
CA LYS A 44 5.59 5.09 -5.29
C LYS A 44 6.01 3.70 -5.76
N VAL A 45 6.95 3.08 -5.06
CA VAL A 45 7.44 1.74 -5.38
C VAL A 45 6.31 0.71 -5.28
N VAL A 46 5.53 0.77 -4.20
CA VAL A 46 4.44 -0.19 -3.99
C VAL A 46 3.37 -0.05 -5.05
N LEU A 47 2.91 1.17 -5.33
CA LEU A 47 1.85 1.38 -6.31
C LEU A 47 2.30 0.97 -7.71
N ASP A 48 3.52 1.31 -8.10
CA ASP A 48 4.05 0.88 -9.39
C ASP A 48 4.10 -0.65 -9.48
N GLY A 49 4.50 -1.30 -8.39
CA GLY A 49 4.52 -2.76 -8.32
C GLY A 49 3.14 -3.38 -8.46
N LEU A 50 2.13 -2.81 -7.82
CA LEU A 50 0.76 -3.30 -7.90
C LEU A 50 0.21 -3.17 -9.32
N VAL A 51 0.49 -2.07 -10.00
CA VAL A 51 0.09 -1.89 -11.38
C VAL A 51 0.80 -2.88 -12.30
N GLN A 52 2.10 -3.04 -12.15
CA GLN A 52 2.87 -3.99 -12.94
C GLN A 52 2.43 -5.44 -12.75
N ALA A 53 2.02 -5.77 -11.52
CA ALA A 53 1.55 -7.11 -11.21
C ALA A 53 0.11 -7.38 -11.65
N GLY A 54 -0.57 -6.38 -12.21
CA GLY A 54 -1.96 -6.53 -12.65
C GLY A 54 -2.97 -6.53 -11.51
N ILE A 55 -2.59 -6.07 -10.32
CA ILE A 55 -3.50 -5.98 -9.17
C ILE A 55 -4.49 -4.85 -9.38
N MET A 56 -4.06 -3.76 -10.01
CA MET A 56 -4.90 -2.63 -10.38
C MET A 56 -4.45 -2.09 -11.73
N PRO A 57 -5.38 -1.52 -12.53
CA PRO A 57 -5.03 -1.08 -13.88
C PRO A 57 -4.13 0.14 -13.92
N ASN A 58 -4.26 1.04 -12.94
CA ASN A 58 -3.52 2.29 -12.87
C ASN A 58 -3.62 2.83 -11.46
N ASP A 59 -2.82 3.84 -11.13
CA ASP A 59 -2.83 4.48 -9.81
C ASP A 59 -3.33 5.93 -9.85
N ASN A 60 -4.08 6.29 -10.89
CA ASN A 60 -4.65 7.63 -11.01
C ASN A 60 -5.93 7.79 -10.17
N TRP A 61 -6.59 8.94 -10.30
CA TRP A 61 -7.78 9.30 -9.53
C TRP A 61 -8.96 8.33 -9.69
N ASN A 62 -9.01 7.61 -10.81
CA ASN A 62 -10.09 6.65 -11.05
C ASN A 62 -9.94 5.39 -10.18
N TYR A 63 -8.74 5.10 -9.72
CA TYR A 63 -8.45 3.86 -9.00
C TYR A 63 -8.05 4.08 -7.56
N VAL A 64 -7.53 5.27 -7.23
CA VAL A 64 -7.05 5.57 -5.88
C VAL A 64 -7.85 6.71 -5.28
N GLU A 65 -8.56 6.42 -4.19
CA GLU A 65 -9.31 7.42 -3.44
C GLU A 65 -8.39 8.20 -2.51
N GLY A 66 -7.49 7.50 -1.82
CA GLY A 66 -6.60 8.16 -0.89
C GLY A 66 -5.63 7.21 -0.22
N PHE A 67 -4.83 7.77 0.67
CA PHE A 67 -3.79 7.04 1.39
C PHE A 67 -3.86 7.35 2.88
N ARG A 68 -3.51 6.34 3.68
CA ARG A 68 -3.32 6.49 5.10
C ARG A 68 -2.00 5.84 5.46
N ASP A 69 -1.09 6.59 6.08
CA ASP A 69 0.22 6.08 6.46
C ASP A 69 0.35 6.00 7.97
N GLU A 70 0.90 4.89 8.45
CA GLU A 70 1.22 4.67 9.86
C GLU A 70 2.67 4.21 9.93
N PHE A 71 3.38 4.61 10.99
CA PHE A 71 4.81 4.38 11.09
C PHE A 71 5.14 3.68 12.40
N TYR A 72 5.93 2.62 12.29
CA TYR A 72 6.33 1.79 13.41
C TYR A 72 7.82 1.47 13.31
N VAL A 73 8.40 1.04 14.42
CA VAL A 73 9.78 0.56 14.44
C VAL A 73 9.76 -0.93 14.72
N ASP A 74 10.42 -1.70 13.85
CA ASP A 74 10.62 -3.13 14.05
C ASP A 74 12.02 -3.45 13.55
N ARG A 75 12.95 -3.61 14.49
CA ARG A 75 14.37 -3.82 14.17
C ARG A 75 14.61 -5.16 13.48
N ASP A 76 13.81 -6.15 13.79
CA ASP A 76 14.05 -7.52 13.34
C ASP A 76 13.40 -7.81 11.98
N CYS A 77 12.34 -7.12 11.66
CA CYS A 77 11.59 -7.38 10.42
C CYS A 77 11.06 -6.09 9.79
N PRO A 78 11.94 -5.24 9.23
CA PRO A 78 11.48 -4.06 8.49
C PRO A 78 10.61 -4.50 7.32
N ARG A 79 9.45 -3.86 7.16
CA ARG A 79 8.50 -4.26 6.12
C ARG A 79 7.46 -3.17 5.92
N VAL A 80 6.67 -3.31 4.88
CA VAL A 80 5.45 -2.54 4.71
C VAL A 80 4.27 -3.51 4.67
N ARG A 81 3.24 -3.20 5.43
CA ARG A 81 1.97 -3.92 5.38
C ARG A 81 0.96 -3.03 4.68
N ILE A 82 0.24 -3.60 3.72
CA ILE A 82 -0.69 -2.87 2.87
C ILE A 82 -2.08 -3.42 3.08
N GLU A 83 -3.03 -2.53 3.38
CA GLU A 83 -4.44 -2.87 3.43
C GLU A 83 -5.20 -2.04 2.40
N VAL A 84 -6.15 -2.66 1.74
CA VAL A 84 -6.97 -2.00 0.72
C VAL A 84 -8.40 -1.92 1.22
N TYR A 85 -8.93 -0.71 1.26
CA TYR A 85 -10.31 -0.47 1.68
C TYR A 85 -11.12 -0.03 0.48
N THR A 86 -12.33 -0.56 0.39
CA THR A 86 -13.26 -0.21 -0.66
C THR A 86 -14.60 0.18 -0.06
N TYR A 87 -15.31 1.08 -0.74
CA TYR A 87 -16.67 1.44 -0.38
C TYR A 87 -17.69 0.52 -1.05
N ALA A 88 -17.27 -0.29 -2.00
CA ALA A 88 -18.15 -1.25 -2.65
C ALA A 88 -18.30 -2.49 -1.76
N GLU A 89 -19.49 -2.88 -1.53
CA GLU A 89 -19.82 -4.03 -0.70
C GLU A 89 -19.92 -5.32 -1.54
#